data_35ab49845550e1e184d15c046b72ef1c
#
_entry.id   35ab49845550e1e184d15c046b72ef1c
#
_cell.length_a   1.000
_cell.length_b   1.000
_cell.length_c   1.000
_cell.angle_alpha   90.00
_cell.angle_beta   90.00
_cell.angle_gamma   90.00
#
_symmetry.space_group_name_H-M   'P 1'
#
loop_
_entity.id
_entity.type
_entity.pdbx_description
1 polymer ?
#
loop_
_entity_poly.entity_id
_entity_poly.type
_entity_poly.pdbx_seq_one_letter_code
_entity_poly.pdbx_strand_id
1 'polypeptide(L)'
;SQFGFDSRVVSAIGDDKLGNEILENFDSKKLNYLIEKVPYPTGTVQVELDPNGVPMYDIKEGVAWDNIPFTPALEELARNTRSVCFGSLAQRSVVSRETINRFLDTMPDGEGQCKIFDVNLRQGFYTKEILCNSMKKCNILKINDEELVTVSRMFGYPGIDLQDKCWILLAKYNLKMLILTCGVNGSYVFTPGEISFV
;
A
#
# COMPACT_ATOMS: atom_id res chain seq x y z
N SER A 1 -7.38 0.69 -16.62
CA SER A 1 -6.13 1.43 -16.33
C SER A 1 -5.57 2.06 -17.61
N GLN A 2 -4.65 3.03 -17.46
CA GLN A 2 -3.97 3.67 -18.62
C GLN A 2 -3.10 2.67 -19.41
N PHE A 3 -2.74 1.56 -18.81
CA PHE A 3 -1.93 0.50 -19.44
C PHE A 3 -2.78 -0.67 -19.98
N GLY A 4 -4.09 -0.51 -20.13
CA GLY A 4 -4.97 -1.53 -20.67
C GLY A 4 -5.35 -2.68 -19.72
N PHE A 5 -4.94 -2.63 -18.45
CA PHE A 5 -5.32 -3.64 -17.47
C PHE A 5 -6.73 -3.37 -16.91
N ASP A 6 -7.50 -4.44 -16.69
CA ASP A 6 -8.70 -4.38 -15.84
C ASP A 6 -8.26 -4.21 -14.38
N SER A 7 -8.39 -3.00 -13.88
CA SER A 7 -7.97 -2.64 -12.52
C SER A 7 -9.14 -2.04 -11.75
N ARG A 8 -9.21 -2.32 -10.45
CA ARG A 8 -10.25 -1.82 -9.56
C ARG A 8 -9.65 -1.18 -8.33
N VAL A 9 -10.25 -0.07 -7.91
CA VAL A 9 -9.96 0.54 -6.61
C VAL A 9 -10.87 -0.08 -5.57
N VAL A 10 -10.28 -0.54 -4.46
CA VAL A 10 -11.02 -1.07 -3.30
C VAL A 10 -10.88 -0.09 -2.15
N SER A 11 -12.00 0.35 -1.60
CA SER A 11 -12.03 1.29 -0.47
C SER A 11 -13.40 1.28 0.22
N ALA A 12 -13.59 2.19 1.18
CA ALA A 12 -14.91 2.54 1.72
C ALA A 12 -15.05 4.06 1.82
N ILE A 13 -16.29 4.53 1.70
CA ILE A 13 -16.69 5.94 1.83
C ILE A 13 -17.86 6.06 2.81
N GLY A 14 -18.06 7.26 3.31
CA GLY A 14 -19.27 7.60 4.07
C GLY A 14 -20.47 7.77 3.15
N ASP A 15 -21.67 7.70 3.73
CA ASP A 15 -22.88 8.13 3.04
C ASP A 15 -23.05 9.64 3.21
N ASP A 16 -22.14 10.39 2.64
CA ASP A 16 -22.04 11.83 2.74
C ASP A 16 -21.72 12.48 1.37
N LYS A 17 -21.70 13.81 1.35
CA LYS A 17 -21.45 14.57 0.11
C LYS A 17 -20.09 14.25 -0.49
N LEU A 18 -19.04 14.17 0.34
CA LEU A 18 -17.68 13.87 -0.15
C LEU A 18 -17.58 12.46 -0.75
N GLY A 19 -18.23 11.48 -0.14
CA GLY A 19 -18.31 10.13 -0.67
C GLY A 19 -18.98 10.08 -2.05
N ASN A 20 -20.09 10.81 -2.21
CA ASN A 20 -20.77 10.90 -3.51
C ASN A 20 -19.89 11.59 -4.57
N GLU A 21 -19.21 12.69 -4.20
CA GLU A 21 -18.26 13.37 -5.11
C GLU A 21 -17.11 12.46 -5.57
N ILE A 22 -16.62 11.56 -4.70
CA ILE A 22 -15.61 10.56 -5.07
C ILE A 22 -16.16 9.60 -6.13
N LEU A 23 -17.37 9.06 -5.94
CA LEU A 23 -17.99 8.14 -6.91
C LEU A 23 -18.25 8.83 -8.26
N GLU A 24 -18.81 10.05 -8.25
CA GLU A 24 -19.00 10.84 -9.46
C GLU A 24 -17.68 11.08 -10.22
N ASN A 25 -16.59 11.35 -9.50
CA ASN A 25 -15.26 11.51 -10.09
C ASN A 25 -14.75 10.22 -10.72
N PHE A 26 -14.97 9.06 -10.06
CA PHE A 26 -14.57 7.77 -10.59
C PHE A 26 -15.37 7.42 -11.85
N ASP A 27 -16.68 7.64 -11.83
CA ASP A 27 -17.57 7.40 -12.97
C ASP A 27 -17.21 8.29 -14.16
N SER A 28 -16.94 9.59 -13.92
CA SER A 28 -16.53 10.53 -14.96
C SER A 28 -15.22 10.14 -15.64
N LYS A 29 -14.30 9.52 -14.89
CA LYS A 29 -13.01 9.01 -15.38
C LYS A 29 -13.07 7.55 -15.84
N LYS A 30 -14.24 6.91 -15.80
CA LYS A 30 -14.44 5.49 -16.14
C LYS A 30 -13.49 4.56 -15.38
N LEU A 31 -13.28 4.82 -14.10
CA LEU A 31 -12.47 3.97 -13.23
C LEU A 31 -13.36 2.88 -12.64
N ASN A 32 -12.91 1.64 -12.70
CA ASN A 32 -13.59 0.55 -12.03
C ASN A 32 -13.27 0.56 -10.54
N TYR A 33 -14.27 0.33 -9.70
CA TYR A 33 -14.10 0.30 -8.25
C TYR A 33 -15.00 -0.74 -7.59
N LEU A 34 -14.62 -1.14 -6.39
CA LEU A 34 -15.44 -1.83 -5.42
C LEU A 34 -15.33 -1.03 -4.11
N ILE A 35 -16.26 -0.11 -3.91
CA ILE A 35 -16.27 0.82 -2.79
C ILE A 35 -17.57 0.62 -2.01
N GLU A 36 -17.42 0.33 -0.71
CA GLU A 36 -18.54 0.13 0.19
C GLU A 36 -18.91 1.46 0.88
N LYS A 37 -20.20 1.71 1.07
CA LYS A 37 -20.68 2.77 1.95
C LYS A 37 -20.77 2.24 3.37
N VAL A 38 -20.13 2.93 4.31
CA VAL A 38 -20.08 2.54 5.73
C VAL A 38 -20.54 3.68 6.63
N PRO A 39 -20.98 3.41 7.88
CA PRO A 39 -21.49 4.44 8.80
C PRO A 39 -20.36 5.25 9.46
N TYR A 40 -19.38 5.66 8.69
CA TYR A 40 -18.25 6.50 9.09
C TYR A 40 -18.09 7.63 8.07
N PRO A 41 -17.56 8.80 8.46
CA PRO A 41 -17.36 9.90 7.53
C PRO A 41 -16.34 9.53 6.44
N THR A 42 -16.52 10.07 5.25
CA THR A 42 -15.53 9.96 4.18
C THR A 42 -14.20 10.55 4.63
N GLY A 43 -13.11 9.83 4.37
CA GLY A 43 -11.77 10.23 4.80
C GLY A 43 -11.30 11.51 4.14
N THR A 44 -10.72 12.40 4.93
CA THR A 44 -10.13 13.66 4.49
C THR A 44 -8.69 13.80 4.96
N VAL A 45 -7.92 14.56 4.22
CA VAL A 45 -6.59 15.01 4.62
C VAL A 45 -6.59 16.53 4.64
N GLN A 46 -6.24 17.09 5.79
CA GLN A 46 -6.01 18.53 5.90
C GLN A 46 -4.55 18.82 5.61
N VAL A 47 -4.31 19.83 4.80
CA VAL A 47 -2.95 20.25 4.43
C VAL A 47 -2.74 21.66 4.94
N GLU A 48 -1.79 21.82 5.81
CA GLU A 48 -1.33 23.12 6.32
C GLU A 48 0.11 23.34 5.86
N LEU A 49 0.47 24.58 5.56
CA LEU A 49 1.84 24.92 5.25
C LEU A 49 2.55 25.41 6.52
N ASP A 50 3.72 24.89 6.79
CA ASP A 50 4.56 25.41 7.86
C ASP A 50 5.10 26.83 7.49
N PRO A 51 5.78 27.56 8.40
CA PRO A 51 6.34 28.87 8.11
C PRO A 51 7.35 28.90 6.95
N ASN A 52 7.89 27.76 6.55
CA ASN A 52 8.83 27.60 5.43
C ASN A 52 8.13 27.17 4.13
N GLY A 53 6.79 27.03 4.14
CA GLY A 53 6.00 26.57 3.00
C GLY A 53 6.02 25.06 2.79
N VAL A 54 6.47 24.28 3.76
CA VAL A 54 6.46 22.81 3.69
C VAL A 54 5.08 22.29 4.09
N PRO A 55 4.44 21.45 3.25
CA PRO A 55 3.12 20.93 3.56
C PRO A 55 3.15 19.92 4.72
N MET A 56 2.34 20.20 5.74
CA MET A 56 2.02 19.29 6.83
C MET A 56 0.68 18.64 6.56
N TYR A 57 0.62 17.33 6.67
CA TYR A 57 -0.59 16.55 6.40
C TYR A 57 -1.20 16.07 7.71
N ASP A 58 -2.48 16.35 7.92
CA ASP A 58 -3.28 15.76 9.00
C ASP A 58 -4.28 14.76 8.39
N ILE A 59 -3.96 13.49 8.50
CA ILE A 59 -4.77 12.39 7.97
C ILE A 59 -5.75 11.96 9.06
N LYS A 60 -7.02 12.31 8.89
CA LYS A 60 -8.06 12.04 9.90
C LYS A 60 -8.23 10.54 10.15
N GLU A 61 -8.39 10.19 11.42
CA GLU A 61 -8.66 8.82 11.88
C GLU A 61 -10.16 8.58 12.08
N GLY A 62 -10.57 7.30 12.18
CA GLY A 62 -11.96 6.91 12.40
C GLY A 62 -12.87 7.19 11.21
N VAL A 63 -12.31 7.17 10.02
CA VAL A 63 -13.00 7.45 8.76
C VAL A 63 -13.40 6.18 8.03
N ALA A 64 -14.14 6.31 6.94
CA ALA A 64 -14.70 5.19 6.20
C ALA A 64 -13.64 4.18 5.73
N TRP A 65 -12.52 4.61 5.16
CA TRP A 65 -11.47 3.70 4.70
C TRP A 65 -10.67 3.01 5.82
N ASP A 66 -10.84 3.40 7.08
CA ASP A 66 -10.40 2.64 8.26
C ASP A 66 -11.29 1.41 8.52
N ASN A 67 -12.46 1.33 7.88
CA ASN A 67 -13.52 0.37 8.14
C ASN A 67 -13.98 -0.36 6.85
N ILE A 68 -13.06 -0.72 5.97
CA ILE A 68 -13.35 -1.49 4.75
C ILE A 68 -13.83 -2.88 5.13
N PRO A 69 -15.09 -3.28 4.84
CA PRO A 69 -15.60 -4.59 5.20
C PRO A 69 -15.11 -5.65 4.21
N PHE A 70 -14.95 -6.88 4.67
CA PHE A 70 -14.68 -8.02 3.79
C PHE A 70 -16.01 -8.64 3.34
N THR A 71 -16.52 -8.18 2.20
CA THR A 71 -17.79 -8.62 1.63
C THR A 71 -17.62 -9.83 0.71
N PRO A 72 -18.70 -10.60 0.40
CA PRO A 72 -18.64 -11.66 -0.61
C PRO A 72 -18.16 -11.17 -1.99
N ALA A 73 -18.51 -9.94 -2.37
CA ALA A 73 -18.04 -9.35 -3.63
C ALA A 73 -16.52 -9.10 -3.60
N LEU A 74 -15.98 -8.68 -2.46
CA LEU A 74 -14.53 -8.51 -2.28
C LEU A 74 -13.80 -9.85 -2.24
N GLU A 75 -14.40 -10.88 -1.66
CA GLU A 75 -13.87 -12.25 -1.68
C GLU A 75 -13.80 -12.81 -3.10
N GLU A 76 -14.84 -12.64 -3.88
CA GLU A 76 -14.85 -13.05 -5.29
C GLU A 76 -13.82 -12.27 -6.12
N LEU A 77 -13.69 -10.97 -5.87
CA LEU A 77 -12.63 -10.16 -6.49
C LEU A 77 -11.25 -10.71 -6.15
N ALA A 78 -10.99 -11.05 -4.88
CA ALA A 78 -9.70 -11.58 -4.44
C ALA A 78 -9.35 -12.89 -5.16
N ARG A 79 -10.31 -13.84 -5.30
CA ARG A 79 -10.12 -15.11 -6.01
C ARG A 79 -9.74 -14.94 -7.47
N ASN A 80 -10.16 -13.85 -8.10
CA ASN A 80 -9.92 -13.56 -9.52
C ASN A 80 -8.80 -12.52 -9.73
N THR A 81 -8.14 -12.05 -8.67
CA THR A 81 -7.09 -11.02 -8.74
C THR A 81 -5.74 -11.65 -9.03
N ARG A 82 -5.06 -11.17 -10.07
CA ARG A 82 -3.65 -11.53 -10.38
C ARG A 82 -2.65 -10.62 -9.70
N SER A 83 -3.00 -9.34 -9.55
CA SER A 83 -2.08 -8.35 -9.01
C SER A 83 -2.80 -7.44 -8.04
N VAL A 84 -2.22 -7.21 -6.86
CA VAL A 84 -2.73 -6.27 -5.87
C VAL A 84 -1.60 -5.36 -5.39
N CYS A 85 -1.90 -4.08 -5.22
CA CYS A 85 -1.04 -3.13 -4.55
C CYS A 85 -1.70 -2.69 -3.25
N PHE A 86 -0.98 -2.76 -2.14
CA PHE A 86 -1.45 -2.36 -0.83
C PHE A 86 -0.34 -1.67 -0.03
N GLY A 87 -0.71 -0.84 0.95
CA GLY A 87 0.24 -0.06 1.74
C GLY A 87 0.07 -0.26 3.25
N SER A 88 0.90 0.42 4.03
CA SER A 88 0.85 0.36 5.50
C SER A 88 -0.30 1.21 6.07
N LEU A 89 -0.58 2.37 5.48
CA LEU A 89 -1.53 3.35 6.02
C LEU A 89 -2.94 2.80 6.20
N ALA A 90 -3.47 2.08 5.20
CA ALA A 90 -4.80 1.48 5.26
C ALA A 90 -4.91 0.34 6.30
N GLN A 91 -3.78 -0.07 6.89
CA GLN A 91 -3.72 -1.11 7.92
C GLN A 91 -3.66 -0.54 9.34
N ARG A 92 -3.71 0.78 9.52
CA ARG A 92 -3.70 1.41 10.84
C ARG A 92 -4.89 0.99 11.71
N SER A 93 -6.07 0.84 11.12
CA SER A 93 -7.27 0.30 11.78
C SER A 93 -7.33 -1.22 11.67
N VAL A 94 -7.82 -1.88 12.71
CA VAL A 94 -7.96 -3.34 12.78
C VAL A 94 -8.88 -3.85 11.67
N VAL A 95 -10.03 -3.19 11.43
CA VAL A 95 -11.04 -3.64 10.46
C VAL A 95 -10.47 -3.71 9.05
N SER A 96 -9.91 -2.62 8.55
CA SER A 96 -9.32 -2.59 7.21
C SER A 96 -8.06 -3.46 7.10
N ARG A 97 -7.27 -3.57 8.18
CA ARG A 97 -6.11 -4.47 8.22
C ARG A 97 -6.52 -5.94 8.08
N GLU A 98 -7.55 -6.38 8.79
CA GLU A 98 -8.08 -7.74 8.66
C GLU A 98 -8.63 -8.00 7.27
N THR A 99 -9.35 -7.04 6.70
CA THR A 99 -9.87 -7.12 5.32
C THR A 99 -8.73 -7.25 4.30
N ILE A 100 -7.70 -6.43 4.40
CA ILE A 100 -6.52 -6.51 3.52
C ILE A 100 -5.84 -7.88 3.68
N ASN A 101 -5.62 -8.33 4.90
CA ASN A 101 -4.99 -9.64 5.14
C ASN A 101 -5.82 -10.80 4.57
N ARG A 102 -7.14 -10.80 4.78
CA ARG A 102 -8.04 -11.82 4.20
C ARG A 102 -8.02 -11.78 2.68
N PHE A 103 -8.00 -10.59 2.07
CA PHE A 103 -7.88 -10.44 0.63
C PHE A 103 -6.60 -11.11 0.11
N LEU A 104 -5.46 -10.80 0.72
CA LEU A 104 -4.16 -11.36 0.35
C LEU A 104 -4.10 -12.88 0.51
N ASP A 105 -4.75 -13.42 1.56
CA ASP A 105 -4.82 -14.86 1.84
C ASP A 105 -5.80 -15.58 0.91
N THR A 106 -6.80 -14.87 0.38
CA THR A 106 -7.80 -15.41 -0.55
C THR A 106 -7.31 -15.42 -2.00
N MET A 107 -6.36 -14.54 -2.34
CA MET A 107 -5.75 -14.52 -3.67
C MET A 107 -5.10 -15.88 -3.98
N PRO A 108 -5.22 -16.37 -5.23
CA PRO A 108 -4.51 -17.57 -5.64
C PRO A 108 -2.99 -17.41 -5.46
N ASP A 109 -2.32 -18.50 -5.12
CA ASP A 109 -0.86 -18.59 -5.16
C ASP A 109 -0.43 -19.16 -6.51
N GLY A 110 0.69 -18.69 -7.05
CA GLY A 110 1.26 -19.22 -8.29
C GLY A 110 2.20 -18.28 -9.04
N GLU A 111 2.72 -18.79 -10.14
CA GLU A 111 3.51 -17.96 -11.06
C GLU A 111 2.62 -16.89 -11.70
N GLY A 112 3.12 -15.66 -11.76
CA GLY A 112 2.40 -14.51 -12.32
C GLY A 112 1.50 -13.77 -11.34
N GLN A 113 1.37 -14.24 -10.10
CA GLN A 113 0.72 -13.47 -9.03
C GLN A 113 1.66 -12.39 -8.50
N CYS A 114 1.14 -11.16 -8.37
CA CYS A 114 1.89 -10.01 -7.86
C CYS A 114 1.17 -9.43 -6.64
N LYS A 115 1.72 -9.67 -5.46
CA LYS A 115 1.31 -9.02 -4.21
C LYS A 115 2.34 -7.92 -3.91
N ILE A 116 2.00 -6.67 -4.26
CA ILE A 116 2.91 -5.52 -4.21
C ILE A 116 2.65 -4.77 -2.91
N PHE A 117 3.63 -4.74 -2.03
CA PHE A 117 3.60 -3.91 -0.83
C PHE A 117 4.37 -2.60 -1.06
N ASP A 118 3.65 -1.49 -1.16
CA ASP A 118 4.22 -0.15 -1.10
C ASP A 118 4.28 0.27 0.37
N VAL A 119 5.47 0.36 0.94
CA VAL A 119 5.67 0.64 2.38
C VAL A 119 4.97 1.92 2.79
N ASN A 120 5.21 3.00 2.06
CA ASN A 120 4.50 4.28 2.12
C ASN A 120 4.17 4.74 3.55
N LEU A 121 5.20 4.91 4.38
CA LEU A 121 5.05 5.33 5.77
C LEU A 121 4.42 6.73 5.86
N ARG A 122 3.42 6.86 6.71
CA ARG A 122 2.75 8.15 6.96
C ARG A 122 2.60 8.36 8.46
N GLN A 123 3.11 9.50 8.94
CA GLN A 123 3.03 9.86 10.36
C GLN A 123 3.50 8.70 11.27
N GLY A 124 2.73 8.38 12.33
CA GLY A 124 2.94 7.22 13.20
C GLY A 124 2.02 6.02 12.91
N PHE A 125 1.36 5.99 11.75
CA PHE A 125 0.32 5.00 11.43
C PHE A 125 0.87 3.65 10.93
N TYR A 126 2.00 3.22 11.47
CA TYR A 126 2.60 1.92 11.18
C TYR A 126 3.23 1.32 12.44
N THR A 127 3.30 0.02 12.47
CA THR A 127 3.98 -0.72 13.53
C THR A 127 4.93 -1.75 12.93
N LYS A 128 5.89 -2.20 13.73
CA LYS A 128 6.80 -3.28 13.34
C LYS A 128 6.03 -4.54 12.91
N GLU A 129 4.92 -4.83 13.58
CA GLU A 129 4.05 -5.97 13.28
C GLU A 129 3.39 -5.83 11.90
N ILE A 130 2.76 -4.68 11.61
CA ILE A 130 2.12 -4.39 10.31
C ILE A 130 3.15 -4.54 9.18
N LEU A 131 4.32 -3.93 9.32
CA LEU A 131 5.36 -4.00 8.30
C LEU A 131 5.88 -5.43 8.11
N CYS A 132 6.14 -6.15 9.21
CA CYS A 132 6.60 -7.54 9.15
C CYS A 132 5.59 -8.45 8.45
N ASN A 133 4.31 -8.35 8.81
CA ASN A 133 3.25 -9.16 8.23
C ASN A 133 3.05 -8.83 6.74
N SER A 134 3.08 -7.56 6.38
CA SER A 134 2.96 -7.12 5.00
C SER A 134 4.12 -7.62 4.13
N MET A 135 5.37 -7.51 4.63
CA MET A 135 6.55 -8.03 3.93
C MET A 135 6.55 -9.55 3.77
N LYS A 136 5.95 -10.29 4.72
CA LYS A 136 5.79 -11.76 4.59
C LYS A 136 4.73 -12.16 3.57
N LYS A 137 3.72 -11.31 3.33
CA LYS A 137 2.60 -11.59 2.42
C LYS A 137 2.83 -11.08 1.01
N CYS A 138 3.76 -10.15 0.80
CA CYS A 138 4.08 -9.65 -0.52
C CYS A 138 5.16 -10.51 -1.21
N ASN A 139 5.23 -10.40 -2.53
CA ASN A 139 6.35 -10.92 -3.32
C ASN A 139 7.07 -9.82 -4.11
N ILE A 140 6.52 -8.61 -4.10
CA ILE A 140 7.16 -7.40 -4.61
C ILE A 140 7.09 -6.34 -3.51
N LEU A 141 8.24 -5.77 -3.14
CA LEU A 141 8.35 -4.70 -2.16
C LEU A 141 8.75 -3.41 -2.87
N LYS A 142 7.99 -2.34 -2.66
CA LYS A 142 8.39 -0.99 -3.07
C LYS A 142 8.63 -0.16 -1.81
N ILE A 143 9.79 0.48 -1.75
CA ILE A 143 10.24 1.26 -0.59
C ILE A 143 11.09 2.43 -1.09
N ASN A 144 11.02 3.58 -0.43
CA ASN A 144 11.95 4.68 -0.72
C ASN A 144 13.18 4.61 0.21
N ASP A 145 14.19 5.43 -0.08
CA ASP A 145 15.47 5.46 0.63
C ASP A 145 15.32 5.82 2.12
N GLU A 146 14.49 6.81 2.46
CA GLU A 146 14.22 7.20 3.85
C GLU A 146 13.46 6.12 4.62
N GLU A 147 12.46 5.52 3.98
CA GLU A 147 11.71 4.40 4.54
C GLU A 147 12.60 3.19 4.76
N LEU A 148 13.51 2.88 3.83
CA LEU A 148 14.46 1.79 3.95
C LEU A 148 15.36 1.95 5.18
N VAL A 149 15.85 3.15 5.43
CA VAL A 149 16.63 3.46 6.63
C VAL A 149 15.78 3.25 7.89
N THR A 150 14.56 3.75 7.90
CA THR A 150 13.62 3.64 9.03
C THR A 150 13.28 2.17 9.34
N VAL A 151 12.92 1.42 8.32
CA VAL A 151 12.60 -0.02 8.43
C VAL A 151 13.84 -0.81 8.90
N SER A 152 15.00 -0.57 8.29
CA SER A 152 16.23 -1.26 8.68
C SER A 152 16.61 -1.01 10.14
N ARG A 153 16.46 0.22 10.62
CA ARG A 153 16.69 0.57 12.02
C ARG A 153 15.70 -0.13 12.95
N MET A 154 14.40 -0.10 12.58
CA MET A 154 13.33 -0.72 13.39
C MET A 154 13.52 -2.24 13.55
N PHE A 155 14.01 -2.89 12.50
CA PHE A 155 14.20 -4.34 12.50
C PHE A 155 15.61 -4.78 12.90
N GLY A 156 16.55 -3.85 13.05
CA GLY A 156 17.95 -4.16 13.37
C GLY A 156 18.66 -4.85 12.19
N TYR A 157 18.31 -4.53 10.96
CA TYR A 157 18.98 -5.10 9.80
C TYR A 157 20.35 -4.44 9.63
N PRO A 158 21.43 -5.22 9.50
CA PRO A 158 22.73 -4.70 9.19
C PRO A 158 22.77 -4.17 7.75
N GLY A 159 23.87 -3.59 7.37
CA GLY A 159 24.12 -3.09 6.02
C GLY A 159 24.77 -1.72 6.08
N ILE A 160 25.86 -1.57 5.33
CA ILE A 160 26.65 -0.34 5.31
C ILE A 160 25.93 0.69 4.45
N ASP A 161 25.40 0.27 3.32
CA ASP A 161 24.70 1.12 2.37
C ASP A 161 23.25 0.69 2.10
N LEU A 162 22.57 1.40 1.22
CA LEU A 162 21.17 1.12 0.88
C LEU A 162 21.02 -0.19 0.07
N GLN A 163 22.00 -0.52 -0.77
CA GLN A 163 21.95 -1.73 -1.59
C GLN A 163 22.06 -2.99 -0.72
N ASP A 164 22.97 -2.99 0.27
CA ASP A 164 23.07 -4.09 1.25
C ASP A 164 21.75 -4.34 1.95
N LYS A 165 21.08 -3.28 2.39
CA LYS A 165 19.75 -3.37 3.05
C LYS A 165 18.69 -3.93 2.12
N CYS A 166 18.71 -3.55 0.83
CA CYS A 166 17.81 -4.11 -0.17
C CYS A 166 18.02 -5.61 -0.36
N TRP A 167 19.27 -6.06 -0.48
CA TRP A 167 19.60 -7.47 -0.60
C TRP A 167 19.18 -8.29 0.62
N ILE A 168 19.34 -7.72 1.82
CA ILE A 168 18.89 -8.37 3.06
C ILE A 168 17.36 -8.55 3.04
N LEU A 169 16.60 -7.51 2.70
CA LEU A 169 15.14 -7.58 2.62
C LEU A 169 14.68 -8.57 1.56
N LEU A 170 15.27 -8.51 0.36
CA LEU A 170 14.95 -9.40 -0.76
C LEU A 170 15.13 -10.86 -0.35
N ALA A 171 16.27 -11.21 0.24
CA ALA A 171 16.56 -12.57 0.67
C ALA A 171 15.71 -13.01 1.86
N LYS A 172 15.56 -12.14 2.89
CA LYS A 172 14.85 -12.47 4.12
C LYS A 172 13.37 -12.77 3.91
N TYR A 173 12.73 -12.04 3.00
CA TYR A 173 11.30 -12.19 2.71
C TYR A 173 11.03 -12.98 1.43
N ASN A 174 12.06 -13.56 0.82
CA ASN A 174 11.97 -14.35 -0.43
C ASN A 174 11.22 -13.58 -1.52
N LEU A 175 11.56 -12.30 -1.70
CA LEU A 175 10.90 -11.45 -2.66
C LEU A 175 11.32 -11.80 -4.10
N LYS A 176 10.39 -11.71 -5.04
CA LYS A 176 10.68 -11.77 -6.48
C LYS A 176 11.33 -10.47 -6.96
N MET A 177 10.99 -9.36 -6.31
CA MET A 177 11.48 -8.04 -6.70
C MET A 177 11.42 -7.07 -5.50
N LEU A 178 12.42 -6.20 -5.42
CA LEU A 178 12.41 -5.03 -4.55
C LEU A 178 12.69 -3.79 -5.38
N ILE A 179 11.84 -2.76 -5.23
CA ILE A 179 11.98 -1.49 -5.93
C ILE A 179 12.33 -0.43 -4.89
N LEU A 180 13.54 0.12 -5.00
CA LEU A 180 14.01 1.25 -4.19
C LEU A 180 13.88 2.53 -5.00
N THR A 181 13.07 3.48 -4.51
CA THR A 181 12.95 4.80 -5.13
C THR A 181 13.80 5.83 -4.37
N CYS A 182 14.55 6.66 -5.09
CA CYS A 182 15.50 7.63 -4.54
C CYS A 182 15.18 9.07 -4.99
N GLY A 183 13.90 9.42 -5.08
CA GLY A 183 13.44 10.75 -5.50
C GLY A 183 14.00 11.12 -6.87
N VAL A 184 14.66 12.27 -6.95
CA VAL A 184 15.28 12.77 -8.19
C VAL A 184 16.47 11.95 -8.67
N ASN A 185 16.99 11.05 -7.83
CA ASN A 185 18.14 10.21 -8.14
C ASN A 185 17.73 8.87 -8.81
N GLY A 186 16.46 8.76 -9.25
CA GLY A 186 15.99 7.58 -9.98
C GLY A 186 15.53 6.44 -9.08
N SER A 187 15.55 5.22 -9.61
CA SER A 187 15.08 4.02 -8.93
C SER A 187 15.97 2.83 -9.22
N TYR A 188 16.13 1.96 -8.23
CA TYR A 188 16.80 0.67 -8.38
C TYR A 188 15.78 -0.45 -8.29
N VAL A 189 15.94 -1.45 -9.13
CA VAL A 189 15.15 -2.69 -9.11
C VAL A 189 16.08 -3.85 -8.83
N PHE A 190 15.82 -4.54 -7.72
CA PHE A 190 16.54 -5.74 -7.30
C PHE A 190 15.70 -6.97 -7.58
N THR A 191 16.27 -7.96 -8.22
CA THR A 191 15.73 -9.32 -8.37
C THR A 191 16.80 -10.32 -7.93
N PRO A 192 16.48 -11.59 -7.67
CA PRO A 192 17.50 -12.56 -7.30
C PRO A 192 18.65 -12.62 -8.30
N GLY A 193 19.81 -12.09 -7.91
CA GLY A 193 21.04 -12.08 -8.71
C GLY A 193 21.25 -10.87 -9.62
N GLU A 194 20.31 -9.94 -9.72
CA GLU A 194 20.42 -8.77 -10.60
C GLU A 194 19.99 -7.47 -9.93
N ILE A 195 20.61 -6.38 -10.36
CA ILE A 195 20.22 -5.02 -10.04
C ILE A 195 20.14 -4.20 -11.33
N SER A 196 19.05 -3.47 -11.48
CA SER A 196 18.85 -2.51 -12.59
C SER A 196 18.62 -1.13 -12.04
N PHE A 197 19.01 -0.11 -12.78
CA PHE A 197 18.83 1.31 -12.43
C PHE A 197 18.07 2.02 -13.54
N VAL A 198 17.12 2.88 -13.15
CA VAL A 198 16.29 3.71 -14.04
C VAL A 198 16.29 5.15 -13.56
#